data_2e0c5e751dab3bb1a885e0fde7c55d3d
#
_entry.id   2e0c5e751dab3bb1a885e0fde7c55d3d
#
_cell.length_a   1.000
_cell.length_b   1.000
_cell.length_c   1.000
_cell.angle_alpha   90.00
_cell.angle_beta   90.00
_cell.angle_gamma   90.00
#
_symmetry.space_group_name_H-M   'P 1'
#
loop_
_entity.id
_entity.type
_entity.pdbx_description
1 polymer ?
#
loop_
_entity_poly.entity_id
_entity_poly.type
_entity_poly.pdbx_seq_one_letter_code
_entity_poly.pdbx_strand_id
1 'polypeptide(L)'
;MNVLITGGSRGIGAAAVRAFSARGDRVAFFYEKEDEKAAAVAAETGALAVRCDVADEAAVNAAFAQLPGTDLLVNNAGIADYALINTITPERWHRLFAVNVDGAFYCIRAALPHMLRQQSGCILNVSSMWGQIGASC
;
A
#
# COMPACT_ATOMS: atom_id res chain seq x y z
N MET A 1 -8.81 15.57 -2.29
CA MET A 1 -7.42 15.13 -2.56
C MET A 1 -7.43 13.86 -3.39
N ASN A 2 -6.34 13.58 -4.11
CA ASN A 2 -6.08 12.26 -4.69
C ASN A 2 -5.33 11.42 -3.65
N VAL A 3 -5.97 10.38 -3.15
CA VAL A 3 -5.43 9.50 -2.11
C VAL A 3 -5.12 8.13 -2.72
N LEU A 4 -3.90 7.64 -2.51
CA LEU A 4 -3.51 6.28 -2.86
C LEU A 4 -3.23 5.48 -1.59
N ILE A 5 -3.85 4.29 -1.50
CA ILE A 5 -3.68 3.38 -0.37
C ILE A 5 -3.17 2.04 -0.89
N THR A 6 -2.02 1.57 -0.42
CA THR A 6 -1.54 0.22 -0.77
C THR A 6 -2.14 -0.82 0.16
N GLY A 7 -2.47 -2.00 -0.36
CA GLY A 7 -3.13 -3.05 0.41
C GLY A 7 -4.58 -2.73 0.79
N GLY A 8 -5.33 -2.06 -0.11
CA GLY A 8 -6.67 -1.53 0.17
C GLY A 8 -7.82 -2.53 0.10
N SER A 9 -7.59 -3.80 -0.23
CA SER A 9 -8.67 -4.78 -0.42
C SER A 9 -9.25 -5.35 0.89
N ARG A 10 -8.56 -5.22 2.03
CA ARG A 10 -8.98 -5.76 3.33
C ARG A 10 -8.40 -5.01 4.51
N GLY A 11 -8.89 -5.31 5.71
CA GLY A 11 -8.33 -4.84 6.99
C GLY A 11 -8.24 -3.32 7.10
N ILE A 12 -7.11 -2.83 7.61
CA ILE A 12 -6.84 -1.41 7.82
C ILE A 12 -6.89 -0.63 6.51
N GLY A 13 -6.32 -1.20 5.43
CA GLY A 13 -6.34 -0.55 4.12
C GLY A 13 -7.75 -0.32 3.60
N ALA A 14 -8.63 -1.32 3.65
CA ALA A 14 -10.03 -1.17 3.23
C ALA A 14 -10.81 -0.18 4.11
N ALA A 15 -10.54 -0.16 5.42
CA ALA A 15 -11.13 0.83 6.32
C ALA A 15 -10.69 2.26 5.96
N ALA A 16 -9.41 2.43 5.61
CA ALA A 16 -8.89 3.71 5.14
C ALA A 16 -9.52 4.12 3.80
N VAL A 17 -9.67 3.20 2.83
CA VAL A 17 -10.38 3.46 1.56
C VAL A 17 -11.76 4.01 1.83
N ARG A 18 -12.55 3.35 2.70
CA ARG A 18 -13.90 3.81 3.08
C ARG A 18 -13.89 5.19 3.71
N ALA A 19 -12.99 5.42 4.66
CA ALA A 19 -12.93 6.68 5.40
C ALA A 19 -12.59 7.86 4.49
N PHE A 20 -11.61 7.72 3.61
CA PHE A 20 -11.25 8.78 2.67
C PHE A 20 -12.32 8.99 1.59
N SER A 21 -12.94 7.91 1.08
CA SER A 21 -14.04 8.02 0.11
C SER A 21 -15.28 8.70 0.72
N ALA A 22 -15.65 8.34 1.96
CA ALA A 22 -16.75 8.99 2.68
C ALA A 22 -16.51 10.48 2.93
N ARG A 23 -15.26 10.91 3.00
CA ARG A 23 -14.87 12.32 3.09
C ARG A 23 -14.97 13.08 1.75
N GLY A 24 -15.21 12.37 0.65
CA GLY A 24 -15.28 12.95 -0.69
C GLY A 24 -13.93 13.05 -1.41
N ASP A 25 -12.90 12.36 -0.94
CA ASP A 25 -11.63 12.29 -1.63
C ASP A 25 -11.70 11.36 -2.85
N ARG A 26 -10.87 11.60 -3.85
CA ARG A 26 -10.67 10.69 -4.97
C ARG A 26 -9.68 9.62 -4.53
N VAL A 27 -10.18 8.42 -4.30
CA VAL A 27 -9.38 7.31 -3.75
C VAL A 27 -9.04 6.30 -4.83
N ALA A 28 -7.77 5.91 -4.89
CA ALA A 28 -7.31 4.70 -5.55
C ALA A 28 -6.66 3.78 -4.51
N PHE A 29 -6.69 2.48 -4.76
CA PHE A 29 -5.97 1.55 -3.90
C PHE A 29 -5.34 0.40 -4.69
N PHE A 30 -4.18 -0.05 -4.22
CA PHE A 30 -3.48 -1.20 -4.77
C PHE A 30 -3.81 -2.46 -3.98
N TYR A 31 -3.89 -3.59 -4.69
CA TYR A 31 -4.07 -4.92 -4.12
C TYR A 31 -3.33 -5.96 -4.96
N GLU A 32 -2.95 -7.10 -4.37
CA GLU A 32 -2.18 -8.15 -5.07
C GLU A 32 -3.07 -9.30 -5.56
N LYS A 33 -3.81 -9.96 -4.65
CA LYS A 33 -4.46 -11.26 -4.89
C LYS A 33 -5.97 -11.32 -4.63
N GLU A 34 -6.50 -10.42 -3.84
CA GLU A 34 -7.87 -10.50 -3.33
C GLU A 34 -8.86 -9.80 -4.29
N ASP A 35 -8.99 -10.34 -5.52
CA ASP A 35 -9.80 -9.70 -6.58
C ASP A 35 -11.25 -9.45 -6.15
N GLU A 36 -11.92 -10.45 -5.52
CA GLU A 36 -13.32 -10.31 -5.07
C GLU A 36 -13.46 -9.24 -3.98
N LYS A 37 -12.53 -9.22 -3.01
CA LYS A 37 -12.56 -8.23 -1.94
C LYS A 37 -12.26 -6.83 -2.47
N ALA A 38 -11.31 -6.72 -3.40
CA ALA A 38 -11.02 -5.45 -4.05
C ALA A 38 -12.23 -4.93 -4.84
N ALA A 39 -12.90 -5.78 -5.61
CA ALA A 39 -14.12 -5.44 -6.33
C ALA A 39 -15.25 -5.00 -5.38
N ALA A 40 -15.43 -5.67 -4.25
CA ALA A 40 -16.44 -5.30 -3.25
C ALA A 40 -16.16 -3.91 -2.65
N VAL A 41 -14.90 -3.63 -2.25
CA VAL A 41 -14.51 -2.32 -1.72
C VAL A 41 -14.69 -1.22 -2.79
N ALA A 42 -14.29 -1.49 -4.03
CA ALA A 42 -14.46 -0.53 -5.12
C ALA A 42 -15.94 -0.23 -5.42
N ALA A 43 -16.80 -1.26 -5.45
CA ALA A 43 -18.24 -1.11 -5.65
C ALA A 43 -18.92 -0.31 -4.52
N GLU A 44 -18.49 -0.53 -3.28
CA GLU A 44 -19.02 0.16 -2.10
C GLU A 44 -18.62 1.64 -2.06
N THR A 45 -17.39 1.97 -2.47
CA THR A 45 -16.79 3.28 -2.22
C THR A 45 -16.64 4.16 -3.45
N GLY A 46 -16.76 3.59 -4.65
CA GLY A 46 -16.40 4.25 -5.90
C GLY A 46 -14.90 4.43 -6.11
N ALA A 47 -14.06 3.88 -5.23
CA ALA A 47 -12.61 3.97 -5.35
C ALA A 47 -12.07 3.12 -6.52
N LEU A 48 -10.98 3.58 -7.13
CA LEU A 48 -10.30 2.86 -8.20
C LEU A 48 -9.43 1.73 -7.60
N ALA A 49 -9.79 0.49 -7.88
CA ALA A 49 -8.99 -0.67 -7.53
C ALA A 49 -7.97 -0.96 -8.65
N VAL A 50 -6.68 -1.03 -8.32
CA VAL A 50 -5.61 -1.36 -9.26
C VAL A 50 -4.84 -2.57 -8.75
N ARG A 51 -4.78 -3.62 -9.55
CA ARG A 51 -3.98 -4.80 -9.21
C ARG A 51 -2.50 -4.48 -9.36
N CYS A 52 -1.75 -4.59 -8.25
CA CYS A 52 -0.33 -4.26 -8.20
C CYS A 52 0.34 -5.01 -7.04
N ASP A 53 1.35 -5.82 -7.33
CA ASP A 53 2.29 -6.29 -6.31
C ASP A 53 3.28 -5.15 -6.03
N VAL A 54 3.24 -4.58 -4.84
CA VAL A 54 4.14 -3.48 -4.46
C VAL A 54 5.62 -3.88 -4.42
N ALA A 55 5.92 -5.18 -4.32
CA ALA A 55 7.27 -5.70 -4.38
C ALA A 55 7.88 -5.70 -5.80
N ASP A 56 7.06 -5.44 -6.82
CA ASP A 56 7.50 -5.32 -8.21
C ASP A 56 7.51 -3.83 -8.62
N GLU A 57 8.71 -3.28 -8.77
CA GLU A 57 8.90 -1.88 -9.18
C GLU A 57 8.24 -1.54 -10.51
N ALA A 58 8.31 -2.45 -11.50
CA ALA A 58 7.71 -2.21 -12.81
C ALA A 58 6.17 -2.17 -12.71
N ALA A 59 5.57 -3.07 -11.91
CA ALA A 59 4.15 -3.07 -11.63
C ALA A 59 3.72 -1.78 -10.90
N VAL A 60 4.50 -1.31 -9.92
CA VAL A 60 4.23 -0.04 -9.21
C VAL A 60 4.23 1.13 -10.21
N ASN A 61 5.26 1.25 -11.04
CA ASN A 61 5.35 2.33 -12.03
C ASN A 61 4.18 2.30 -13.03
N ALA A 62 3.79 1.11 -13.51
CA ALA A 62 2.65 0.93 -14.41
C ALA A 62 1.32 1.29 -13.72
N ALA A 63 1.16 0.97 -12.44
CA ALA A 63 -0.02 1.31 -11.65
C ALA A 63 -0.11 2.83 -11.42
N PHE A 64 0.99 3.50 -11.05
CA PHE A 64 1.01 4.95 -10.89
C PHE A 64 0.73 5.71 -12.18
N ALA A 65 1.11 5.17 -13.35
CA ALA A 65 0.81 5.78 -14.64
C ALA A 65 -0.70 5.87 -14.95
N GLN A 66 -1.54 5.11 -14.26
CA GLN A 66 -3.00 5.14 -14.38
C GLN A 66 -3.65 6.21 -13.48
N LEU A 67 -2.87 6.86 -12.60
CA LEU A 67 -3.37 7.81 -11.62
C LEU A 67 -3.18 9.26 -12.08
N PRO A 68 -4.09 10.18 -11.74
CA PRO A 68 -3.97 11.60 -12.09
C PRO A 68 -2.88 12.35 -11.29
N GLY A 69 -2.27 11.67 -10.33
CA GLY A 69 -1.36 12.19 -9.34
C GLY A 69 -1.74 11.68 -7.95
N THR A 70 -0.87 11.87 -6.97
CA THR A 70 -1.09 11.40 -5.59
C THR A 70 -0.73 12.52 -4.62
N ASP A 71 -1.73 13.04 -3.90
CA ASP A 71 -1.57 14.08 -2.88
C ASP A 71 -1.26 13.47 -1.52
N LEU A 72 -1.88 12.32 -1.23
CA LEU A 72 -1.64 11.51 -0.03
C LEU A 72 -1.36 10.06 -0.43
N LEU A 73 -0.19 9.57 -0.06
CA LEU A 73 0.18 8.16 -0.16
C LEU A 73 0.08 7.50 1.22
N VAL A 74 -0.71 6.44 1.33
CA VAL A 74 -0.78 5.58 2.51
C VAL A 74 -0.11 4.24 2.19
N ASN A 75 1.13 4.05 2.61
CA ASN A 75 1.84 2.78 2.55
C ASN A 75 1.33 1.88 3.68
N ASN A 76 0.35 1.02 3.33
CA ASN A 76 -0.28 0.09 4.26
C ASN A 76 -0.08 -1.38 3.83
N ALA A 77 0.29 -1.65 2.57
CA ALA A 77 0.60 -3.00 2.14
C ALA A 77 1.71 -3.59 2.99
N GLY A 78 1.49 -4.79 3.50
CA GLY A 78 2.44 -5.48 4.34
C GLY A 78 2.04 -6.94 4.54
N ILE A 79 3.04 -7.77 4.77
CA ILE A 79 2.89 -9.17 5.13
C ILE A 79 3.61 -9.44 6.46
N ALA A 80 3.13 -10.44 7.17
CA ALA A 80 3.78 -10.97 8.37
C ALA A 80 4.12 -12.45 8.15
N ASP A 81 5.18 -12.90 8.76
CA ASP A 81 5.59 -14.28 8.76
C ASP A 81 5.92 -14.70 10.21
N TYR A 82 5.16 -15.65 10.71
CA TYR A 82 5.31 -16.18 12.07
C TYR A 82 6.15 -17.45 12.01
N ALA A 83 7.42 -17.33 12.39
CA ALA A 83 8.35 -18.47 12.41
C ALA A 83 9.51 -18.22 13.38
N LEU A 84 10.10 -19.29 13.88
CA LEU A 84 11.35 -19.21 14.62
C LEU A 84 12.46 -18.77 13.68
N ILE A 85 13.37 -17.92 14.14
CA ILE A 85 14.42 -17.31 13.31
C ILE A 85 15.27 -18.36 12.55
N ASN A 86 15.52 -19.51 13.19
CA ASN A 86 16.28 -20.60 12.59
C ASN A 86 15.51 -21.40 11.52
N THR A 87 14.23 -21.15 11.34
CA THR A 87 13.38 -21.79 10.32
C THR A 87 12.99 -20.86 9.17
N ILE A 88 13.36 -19.58 9.27
CA ILE A 88 13.11 -18.61 8.19
C ILE A 88 14.13 -18.88 7.06
N THR A 89 13.63 -19.18 5.88
CA THR A 89 14.47 -19.32 4.69
C THR A 89 14.85 -17.95 4.10
N PRO A 90 15.95 -17.85 3.33
CA PRO A 90 16.31 -16.63 2.62
C PRO A 90 15.18 -16.08 1.75
N GLU A 91 14.42 -16.94 1.08
CA GLU A 91 13.30 -16.55 0.20
C GLU A 91 12.18 -15.89 0.99
N ARG A 92 11.81 -16.44 2.16
CA ARG A 92 10.80 -15.88 3.06
C ARG A 92 11.26 -14.52 3.60
N TRP A 93 12.53 -14.44 4.01
CA TRP A 93 13.15 -13.20 4.46
C TRP A 93 13.11 -12.13 3.36
N HIS A 94 13.59 -12.44 2.16
CA HIS A 94 13.60 -11.50 1.04
C HIS A 94 12.19 -11.06 0.65
N ARG A 95 11.19 -11.97 0.69
CA ARG A 95 9.80 -11.60 0.40
C ARG A 95 9.24 -10.61 1.41
N LEU A 96 9.55 -10.77 2.71
CA LEU A 96 9.16 -9.81 3.74
C LEU A 96 9.71 -8.42 3.45
N PHE A 97 11.00 -8.32 3.16
CA PHE A 97 11.64 -7.04 2.83
C PHE A 97 11.11 -6.46 1.53
N ALA A 98 10.93 -7.27 0.50
CA ALA A 98 10.43 -6.82 -0.79
C ALA A 98 9.03 -6.17 -0.68
N VAL A 99 8.14 -6.73 0.14
CA VAL A 99 6.80 -6.15 0.33
C VAL A 99 6.83 -4.99 1.32
N ASN A 100 7.41 -5.19 2.52
CA ASN A 100 7.26 -4.27 3.64
C ASN A 100 8.21 -3.05 3.55
N VAL A 101 9.34 -3.18 2.85
CA VAL A 101 10.37 -2.14 2.75
C VAL A 101 10.48 -1.61 1.32
N ASP A 102 10.84 -2.49 0.36
CA ASP A 102 11.05 -2.07 -1.02
C ASP A 102 9.74 -1.56 -1.65
N GLY A 103 8.60 -2.20 -1.33
CA GLY A 103 7.29 -1.77 -1.81
C GLY A 103 6.93 -0.34 -1.37
N ALA A 104 7.18 0.01 -0.10
CA ALA A 104 7.00 1.37 0.37
C ALA A 104 7.95 2.34 -0.32
N PHE A 105 9.21 1.97 -0.51
CA PHE A 105 10.20 2.77 -1.23
C PHE A 105 9.79 3.02 -2.68
N TYR A 106 9.34 2.00 -3.42
CA TYR A 106 8.90 2.15 -4.81
C TYR A 106 7.68 3.08 -4.92
N CYS A 107 6.69 2.92 -4.04
CA CYS A 107 5.51 3.78 -4.02
C CYS A 107 5.85 5.24 -3.67
N ILE A 108 6.75 5.47 -2.69
CA ILE A 108 7.24 6.81 -2.35
C ILE A 108 7.92 7.44 -3.57
N ARG A 109 8.84 6.71 -4.20
CA ARG A 109 9.59 7.19 -5.36
C ARG A 109 8.68 7.55 -6.53
N ALA A 110 7.61 6.78 -6.75
CA ALA A 110 6.64 7.03 -7.82
C ALA A 110 5.70 8.21 -7.51
N ALA A 111 5.34 8.44 -6.24
CA ALA A 111 4.48 9.55 -5.82
C ALA A 111 5.20 10.91 -5.77
N LEU A 112 6.48 10.92 -5.37
CA LEU A 112 7.26 12.13 -5.13
C LEU A 112 7.29 13.14 -6.28
N PRO A 113 7.44 12.75 -7.58
CA PRO A 113 7.50 13.73 -8.66
C PRO A 113 6.25 14.61 -8.76
N HIS A 114 5.06 14.07 -8.46
CA HIS A 114 3.83 14.86 -8.41
C HIS A 114 3.84 15.82 -7.21
N MET A 115 4.15 15.32 -6.01
CA MET A 115 4.17 16.10 -4.78
C MET A 115 5.19 17.25 -4.85
N LEU A 116 6.37 17.01 -5.43
CA LEU A 116 7.41 18.03 -5.61
C LEU A 116 6.97 19.13 -6.58
N ARG A 117 6.35 18.77 -7.72
CA ARG A 117 5.86 19.77 -8.68
C ARG A 117 4.80 20.70 -8.09
N GLN A 118 3.90 20.17 -7.28
CA GLN A 118 2.84 20.98 -6.64
C GLN A 118 3.27 21.58 -5.30
N GLN A 119 4.50 21.30 -4.84
CA GLN A 119 5.04 21.73 -3.54
C GLN A 119 4.14 21.40 -2.34
N SER A 120 3.41 20.30 -2.44
CA SER A 120 2.49 19.80 -1.42
C SER A 120 2.33 18.31 -1.55
N GLY A 121 2.20 17.60 -0.43
CA GLY A 121 1.95 16.16 -0.39
C GLY A 121 2.14 15.61 1.01
N CYS A 122 1.59 14.43 1.22
CA CYS A 122 1.75 13.73 2.49
C CYS A 122 2.03 12.24 2.21
N ILE A 123 2.93 11.65 2.98
CA ILE A 123 3.23 10.23 2.97
C ILE A 123 3.01 9.69 4.38
N LEU A 124 2.15 8.68 4.50
CA LEU A 124 1.86 8.00 5.75
C LEU A 124 2.29 6.53 5.60
N ASN A 125 3.20 6.10 6.48
CA ASN A 125 3.63 4.71 6.55
C ASN A 125 2.94 4.02 7.73
N VAL A 126 2.17 2.97 7.46
CA VAL A 126 1.57 2.13 8.50
C VAL A 126 2.64 1.18 9.02
N SER A 127 2.94 1.28 10.30
CA SER A 127 3.92 0.45 10.99
C SER A 127 3.23 -0.39 12.08
N SER A 128 4.01 -0.98 12.96
CA SER A 128 3.51 -1.81 14.05
C SER A 128 4.19 -1.42 15.37
N MET A 129 3.49 -1.66 16.48
CA MET A 129 4.10 -1.60 17.81
C MET A 129 5.32 -2.54 17.94
N TRP A 130 5.34 -3.63 17.18
CA TRP A 130 6.48 -4.57 17.13
C TRP A 130 7.75 -3.95 16.52
N GLY A 131 7.66 -2.79 15.89
CA GLY A 131 8.82 -2.01 15.45
C GLY A 131 9.48 -1.21 16.60
N GLN A 132 8.78 -1.04 17.72
CA GLN A 132 9.28 -0.34 18.92
C GLN A 132 9.67 -1.29 20.03
N ILE A 133 8.94 -2.38 20.17
CA ILE A 133 9.19 -3.44 21.17
C ILE A 133 9.24 -4.79 20.46
N GLY A 134 10.12 -5.67 20.90
CA GLY A 134 10.20 -7.02 20.34
C GLY A 134 8.89 -7.79 20.51
N ALA A 135 8.65 -8.73 19.60
CA ALA A 135 7.57 -9.72 19.70
C ALA A 135 8.18 -11.11 19.88
N SER A 136 7.52 -11.96 20.67
CA SER A 136 7.77 -13.40 20.66
C SER A 136 6.99 -14.06 19.53
N CYS A 137 7.59 -15.05 18.89
CA CYS A 137 6.89 -15.92 17.93
C CYS A 137 6.20 -17.06 18.66
#